data_b7aef213b2ee4a300d8ccb18648b8abc
#
_entry.id   b7aef213b2ee4a300d8ccb18648b8abc
#
_cell.length_a   1.000
_cell.length_b   1.000
_cell.length_c   1.000
_cell.angle_alpha   90.00
_cell.angle_beta   90.00
_cell.angle_gamma   90.00
#
_symmetry.space_group_name_H-M   'P 1'
#
loop_
_entity.id
_entity.type
_entity.pdbx_description
1 polymer ?
#
loop_
_entity_poly.entity_id
_entity_poly.type
_entity_poly.pdbx_seq_one_letter_code
_entity_poly.pdbx_strand_id
1 'polypeptide(L)'
;MKKIIILLFTILFSFSANASSLDKILSNGELRVGTTGDWDPMTIKDPSTNTYKGFDIDVMNELAKDMGVNIKFVPAEWKTIVSGITSDRYDISTSVTKTPKRAEVAGFTETYYKYGTVPLVLKKNLSKFSTWDSLNNKDVKIAT
;
A
#
# COMPACT_ATOMS: atom_id res chain seq x y z
N MET A 1 -0.23 7.82 -57.88
CA MET A 1 0.68 7.09 -56.98
C MET A 1 1.02 7.84 -55.69
N LYS A 2 1.11 9.19 -55.66
CA LYS A 2 1.42 9.98 -54.44
C LYS A 2 0.31 9.98 -53.36
N LYS A 3 -0.95 9.73 -53.70
CA LYS A 3 -2.08 9.73 -52.72
C LYS A 3 -2.23 8.42 -51.92
N ILE A 4 -1.70 7.32 -52.42
CA ILE A 4 -1.76 6.01 -51.73
C ILE A 4 -0.70 5.90 -50.63
N ILE A 5 0.43 6.59 -50.77
CA ILE A 5 1.53 6.56 -49.79
C ILE A 5 1.15 7.32 -48.50
N ILE A 6 0.32 8.38 -48.62
CA ILE A 6 -0.14 9.14 -47.44
C ILE A 6 -1.14 8.34 -46.61
N LEU A 7 -1.96 7.48 -47.23
CA LEU A 7 -2.94 6.66 -46.51
C LEU A 7 -2.28 5.50 -45.74
N LEU A 8 -1.13 5.00 -46.21
CA LEU A 8 -0.38 3.93 -45.52
C LEU A 8 0.37 4.43 -44.26
N PHE A 9 0.72 5.75 -44.25
CA PHE A 9 1.46 6.33 -43.12
C PHE A 9 0.55 6.69 -41.92
N THR A 10 -0.77 6.83 -42.11
CA THR A 10 -1.73 7.14 -41.05
C THR A 10 -2.20 5.93 -40.30
N ILE A 11 -1.98 4.71 -40.78
CA ILE A 11 -2.40 3.47 -40.10
C ILE A 11 -1.37 2.98 -39.04
N LEU A 12 -0.15 3.52 -39.05
CA LEU A 12 0.93 3.13 -38.14
C LEU A 12 0.91 3.84 -36.77
N PHE A 13 -0.08 4.70 -36.49
CA PHE A 13 -0.05 5.56 -35.29
C PHE A 13 -1.11 5.26 -34.24
N SER A 14 -1.69 4.08 -34.20
CA SER A 14 -2.79 3.80 -33.26
C SER A 14 -2.69 2.45 -32.53
N PHE A 15 -1.52 2.15 -31.96
CA PHE A 15 -1.43 1.15 -30.89
C PHE A 15 -0.65 1.75 -29.72
N SER A 16 -1.25 2.73 -29.05
CA SER A 16 -0.90 2.94 -27.65
C SER A 16 -1.54 1.78 -26.88
N ALA A 17 -0.87 0.66 -26.82
CA ALA A 17 -1.18 -0.36 -25.84
C ALA A 17 -1.00 0.31 -24.48
N ASN A 18 -2.10 0.57 -23.76
CA ASN A 18 -2.04 0.88 -22.35
C ASN A 18 -1.52 -0.40 -21.66
N ALA A 19 -0.19 -0.48 -21.50
CA ALA A 19 0.41 -1.54 -20.72
C ALA A 19 -0.23 -1.50 -19.32
N SER A 20 -0.72 -2.64 -18.84
CA SER A 20 -1.25 -2.74 -17.49
C SER A 20 -0.13 -2.42 -16.48
N SER A 21 -0.51 -2.02 -15.27
CA SER A 21 0.50 -1.79 -14.22
C SER A 21 1.37 -3.02 -14.00
N LEU A 22 0.81 -4.22 -14.15
CA LEU A 22 1.55 -5.47 -14.07
C LEU A 22 2.58 -5.62 -15.19
N ASP A 23 2.20 -5.36 -16.46
CA ASP A 23 3.13 -5.43 -17.58
C ASP A 23 4.30 -4.47 -17.40
N LYS A 24 4.05 -3.28 -16.84
CA LYS A 24 5.08 -2.31 -16.49
C LYS A 24 6.06 -2.84 -15.44
N ILE A 25 5.56 -3.45 -14.35
CA ILE A 25 6.38 -4.04 -13.30
C ILE A 25 7.25 -5.16 -13.88
N LEU A 26 6.64 -6.09 -14.63
CA LEU A 26 7.35 -7.23 -15.22
C LEU A 26 8.41 -6.79 -16.25
N SER A 27 8.10 -5.81 -17.11
CA SER A 27 9.05 -5.30 -18.11
C SER A 27 10.20 -4.53 -17.49
N ASN A 28 9.96 -3.80 -16.39
CA ASN A 28 11.00 -3.07 -15.67
C ASN A 28 11.84 -3.97 -14.76
N GLY A 29 11.33 -5.19 -14.42
CA GLY A 29 11.98 -6.11 -13.51
C GLY A 29 12.05 -5.59 -12.06
N GLU A 30 11.20 -4.64 -11.68
CA GLU A 30 11.18 -4.03 -10.34
C GLU A 30 9.75 -3.79 -9.86
N LEU A 31 9.44 -4.23 -8.63
CA LEU A 31 8.23 -3.91 -7.88
C LEU A 31 8.55 -2.82 -6.85
N ARG A 32 7.96 -1.64 -7.01
CA ARG A 32 8.09 -0.53 -6.05
C ARG A 32 6.98 -0.63 -5.01
N VAL A 33 7.37 -0.71 -3.73
CA VAL A 33 6.44 -0.90 -2.60
C VAL A 33 6.49 0.32 -1.68
N GLY A 34 5.40 1.07 -1.60
CA GLY A 34 5.24 2.17 -0.64
C GLY A 34 5.02 1.65 0.78
N THR A 35 5.88 2.05 1.73
CA THR A 35 5.77 1.65 3.14
C THR A 35 6.17 2.79 4.08
N THR A 36 5.49 2.89 5.23
CA THR A 36 5.74 3.96 6.21
C THR A 36 6.88 3.64 7.16
N GLY A 37 7.06 2.37 7.50
CA GLY A 37 8.14 1.93 8.39
C GLY A 37 7.94 2.28 9.87
N ASP A 38 6.72 2.60 10.28
CA ASP A 38 6.36 3.04 11.64
C ASP A 38 5.18 2.25 12.25
N TRP A 39 4.87 1.07 11.72
CA TRP A 39 3.80 0.21 12.22
C TRP A 39 4.28 -1.20 12.60
N ASP A 40 4.85 -1.32 13.78
CA ASP A 40 5.27 -2.59 14.37
C ASP A 40 4.03 -3.48 14.68
N PRO A 41 4.06 -4.79 14.34
CA PRO A 41 5.13 -5.57 13.73
C PRO A 41 5.06 -5.66 12.18
N MET A 42 4.18 -4.90 11.56
CA MET A 42 3.90 -4.99 10.11
C MET A 42 5.03 -4.40 9.28
N THR A 43 5.43 -3.19 9.58
CA THR A 43 6.50 -2.48 8.87
C THR A 43 7.28 -1.60 9.85
N ILE A 44 8.58 -1.85 9.94
CA ILE A 44 9.51 -1.15 10.82
C ILE A 44 10.70 -0.72 9.99
N LYS A 45 11.05 0.56 10.04
CA LYS A 45 12.26 1.08 9.43
C LYS A 45 13.37 1.19 10.46
N ASP A 46 14.49 0.57 10.21
CA ASP A 46 15.72 0.75 11.00
C ASP A 46 16.40 2.05 10.56
N PRO A 47 16.50 3.07 11.45
CA PRO A 47 17.10 4.35 11.08
C PRO A 47 18.62 4.27 10.88
N SER A 48 19.28 3.27 11.45
CA SER A 48 20.75 3.11 11.38
C SER A 48 21.22 2.50 10.05
N THR A 49 20.43 1.54 9.53
CA THR A 49 20.71 0.82 8.28
C THR A 49 19.86 1.30 7.11
N ASN A 50 18.81 2.07 7.39
CA ASN A 50 17.79 2.50 6.43
C ASN A 50 17.03 1.32 5.76
N THR A 51 17.04 0.15 6.38
CA THR A 51 16.35 -1.06 5.90
C THR A 51 14.98 -1.19 6.54
N TYR A 52 14.11 -1.96 5.88
CA TYR A 52 12.77 -2.28 6.40
C TYR A 52 12.70 -3.73 6.83
N LYS A 53 11.89 -4.03 7.86
CA LYS A 53 11.58 -5.37 8.36
C LYS A 53 10.13 -5.42 8.84
N GLY A 54 9.58 -6.62 9.01
CA GLY A 54 8.25 -6.87 9.54
C GLY A 54 7.43 -7.75 8.61
N PHE A 55 6.24 -8.14 9.09
CA PHE A 55 5.37 -9.08 8.38
C PHE A 55 5.06 -8.65 6.94
N ASP A 56 4.64 -7.40 6.72
CA ASP A 56 4.32 -6.91 5.38
C ASP A 56 5.56 -6.83 4.48
N ILE A 57 6.74 -6.58 5.06
CA ILE A 57 7.99 -6.57 4.31
C ILE A 57 8.32 -7.97 3.79
N ASP A 58 8.12 -9.00 4.63
CA ASP A 58 8.34 -10.40 4.23
C ASP A 58 7.33 -10.83 3.16
N VAL A 59 6.05 -10.48 3.31
CA VAL A 59 5.00 -10.74 2.29
C VAL A 59 5.36 -10.11 0.94
N MET A 60 5.84 -8.87 0.94
CA MET A 60 6.20 -8.19 -0.32
C MET A 60 7.47 -8.76 -0.95
N ASN A 61 8.43 -9.21 -0.15
CA ASN A 61 9.61 -9.91 -0.65
C ASN A 61 9.23 -11.23 -1.35
N GLU A 62 8.34 -12.03 -0.74
CA GLU A 62 7.85 -13.27 -1.38
C GLU A 62 7.04 -12.96 -2.64
N LEU A 63 6.20 -11.92 -2.64
CA LEU A 63 5.47 -11.50 -3.83
C LEU A 63 6.42 -11.13 -4.98
N ALA A 64 7.43 -10.32 -4.73
CA ALA A 64 8.41 -9.93 -5.75
C ALA A 64 9.19 -11.15 -6.30
N LYS A 65 9.54 -12.09 -5.43
CA LYS A 65 10.20 -13.36 -5.78
C LYS A 65 9.29 -14.23 -6.68
N ASP A 66 8.01 -14.37 -6.33
CA ASP A 66 7.03 -15.12 -7.12
C ASP A 66 6.80 -14.48 -8.49
N MET A 67 6.87 -13.14 -8.57
CA MET A 67 6.80 -12.39 -9.83
C MET A 67 8.10 -12.44 -10.64
N GLY A 68 9.22 -12.90 -10.08
CA GLY A 68 10.53 -12.91 -10.72
C GLY A 68 11.13 -11.51 -10.92
N VAL A 69 10.82 -10.55 -10.03
CA VAL A 69 11.29 -9.17 -10.12
C VAL A 69 12.06 -8.75 -8.86
N ASN A 70 12.85 -7.69 -8.98
CA ASN A 70 13.49 -7.06 -7.83
C ASN A 70 12.45 -6.27 -7.02
N ILE A 71 12.71 -6.09 -5.72
CA ILE A 71 11.88 -5.25 -4.86
C ILE A 71 12.58 -3.95 -4.49
N LYS A 72 11.80 -2.87 -4.42
CA LYS A 72 12.26 -1.56 -3.94
C LYS A 72 11.25 -0.97 -2.98
N PHE A 73 11.63 -0.84 -1.72
CA PHE A 73 10.81 -0.14 -0.74
C PHE A 73 10.97 1.38 -0.89
N VAL A 74 9.83 2.07 -1.01
CA VAL A 74 9.76 3.52 -1.19
C VAL A 74 9.16 4.13 0.07
N PRO A 75 9.86 5.08 0.73
CA PRO A 75 9.32 5.76 1.90
C PRO A 75 7.98 6.46 1.59
N ALA A 76 6.98 6.19 2.40
CA ALA A 76 5.65 6.78 2.29
C ALA A 76 5.20 7.35 3.66
N GLU A 77 4.17 8.17 3.64
CA GLU A 77 3.52 8.70 4.83
C GLU A 77 2.04 8.32 4.83
N TRP A 78 1.44 8.10 5.99
CA TRP A 78 0.03 7.71 6.13
C TRP A 78 -0.94 8.64 5.39
N LYS A 79 -0.65 9.94 5.38
CA LYS A 79 -1.50 10.94 4.69
C LYS A 79 -1.48 10.79 3.17
N THR A 80 -0.39 10.32 2.60
CA THR A 80 -0.14 10.29 1.15
C THR A 80 0.01 8.89 0.58
N ILE A 81 -0.17 7.85 1.41
CA ILE A 81 0.08 6.45 1.01
C ILE A 81 -0.79 5.99 -0.17
N VAL A 82 -2.05 6.42 -0.24
CA VAL A 82 -2.92 6.10 -1.38
C VAL A 82 -2.60 6.96 -2.59
N SER A 83 -2.37 8.26 -2.39
CA SER A 83 -2.03 9.16 -3.50
C SER A 83 -0.67 8.85 -4.14
N GLY A 84 0.23 8.19 -3.43
CA GLY A 84 1.49 7.72 -3.98
C GLY A 84 1.32 6.67 -5.08
N ILE A 85 0.27 5.83 -5.01
CA ILE A 85 -0.09 4.88 -6.08
C ILE A 85 -0.63 5.65 -7.29
N THR A 86 -1.59 6.53 -7.09
CA THR A 86 -2.23 7.28 -8.19
C THR A 86 -1.29 8.27 -8.88
N SER A 87 -0.22 8.69 -8.22
CA SER A 87 0.85 9.54 -8.77
C SER A 87 2.08 8.78 -9.27
N ASP A 88 1.99 7.45 -9.38
CA ASP A 88 3.06 6.58 -9.90
C ASP A 88 4.39 6.65 -9.11
N ARG A 89 4.34 6.97 -7.81
CA ARG A 89 5.54 6.92 -6.94
C ARG A 89 5.94 5.49 -6.61
N TYR A 90 4.97 4.58 -6.48
CA TYR A 90 5.13 3.15 -6.24
C TYR A 90 3.93 2.39 -6.81
N ASP A 91 4.11 1.11 -7.03
CA ASP A 91 3.15 0.26 -7.72
C ASP A 91 2.12 -0.33 -6.77
N ILE A 92 2.53 -0.63 -5.54
CA ILE A 92 1.70 -1.19 -4.47
C ILE A 92 2.07 -0.56 -3.13
N SER A 93 1.17 -0.64 -2.17
CA SER A 93 1.43 -0.25 -0.78
C SER A 93 0.89 -1.30 0.18
N THR A 94 1.56 -1.46 1.32
CA THR A 94 1.20 -2.38 2.39
C THR A 94 0.47 -1.69 3.53
N SER A 95 -0.11 -2.47 4.44
CA SER A 95 -0.67 -2.01 5.73
C SER A 95 -1.86 -1.05 5.59
N VAL A 96 -2.46 -0.93 4.41
CA VAL A 96 -3.53 0.03 4.15
C VAL A 96 -4.90 -0.61 4.30
N THR A 97 -5.62 -0.21 5.35
CA THR A 97 -7.01 -0.64 5.55
C THR A 97 -7.90 -0.16 4.41
N LYS A 98 -8.66 -1.09 3.82
CA LYS A 98 -9.67 -0.78 2.80
C LYS A 98 -10.81 0.02 3.42
N THR A 99 -11.06 1.20 2.91
CA THR A 99 -12.22 2.03 3.23
C THR A 99 -12.94 2.42 1.95
N PRO A 100 -14.26 2.76 1.97
CA PRO A 100 -14.99 3.21 0.79
C PRO A 100 -14.24 4.33 0.05
N LYS A 101 -13.85 5.37 0.76
CA LYS A 101 -13.13 6.53 0.20
C LYS A 101 -11.80 6.14 -0.49
N ARG A 102 -11.05 5.21 0.07
CA ARG A 102 -9.79 4.75 -0.54
C ARG A 102 -10.05 3.87 -1.77
N ALA A 103 -11.11 3.06 -1.73
CA ALA A 103 -11.48 2.18 -2.83
C ALA A 103 -12.04 2.93 -4.07
N GLU A 104 -12.42 4.20 -3.94
CA GLU A 104 -12.81 5.06 -5.06
C GLU A 104 -11.63 5.40 -5.98
N VAL A 105 -10.39 5.38 -5.46
CA VAL A 105 -9.20 5.88 -6.17
C VAL A 105 -8.07 4.86 -6.31
N ALA A 106 -8.13 3.74 -5.60
CA ALA A 106 -7.14 2.68 -5.68
C ALA A 106 -7.77 1.30 -5.59
N GLY A 107 -7.24 0.32 -6.33
CA GLY A 107 -7.59 -1.09 -6.20
C GLY A 107 -7.08 -1.67 -4.88
N PHE A 108 -7.79 -2.67 -4.35
CA PHE A 108 -7.36 -3.43 -3.18
C PHE A 108 -7.35 -4.92 -3.53
N THR A 109 -6.40 -5.64 -2.98
CA THR A 109 -6.36 -7.11 -3.03
C THR A 109 -7.42 -7.70 -2.09
N GLU A 110 -7.54 -9.02 -2.10
CA GLU A 110 -8.19 -9.74 -1.01
C GLU A 110 -7.45 -9.45 0.31
N THR A 111 -8.21 -9.53 1.41
CA THR A 111 -7.66 -9.27 2.74
C THR A 111 -6.76 -10.42 3.17
N TYR A 112 -5.46 -10.21 3.26
CA TYR A 112 -4.48 -11.21 3.68
C TYR A 112 -4.20 -11.20 5.19
N TYR A 113 -4.56 -10.13 5.90
CA TYR A 113 -4.41 -10.01 7.36
C TYR A 113 -5.57 -9.24 7.99
N LYS A 114 -5.96 -9.62 9.19
CA LYS A 114 -7.00 -8.93 9.99
C LYS A 114 -6.46 -8.63 11.38
N TYR A 115 -6.73 -7.43 11.86
CA TYR A 115 -6.41 -7.02 13.22
C TYR A 115 -7.60 -6.30 13.85
N GLY A 116 -7.57 -6.18 15.17
CA GLY A 116 -8.57 -5.43 15.92
C GLY A 116 -7.88 -4.46 16.87
N THR A 117 -8.46 -3.28 17.05
CA THR A 117 -8.03 -2.33 18.07
C THR A 117 -8.66 -2.70 19.40
N VAL A 118 -7.85 -2.79 20.46
CA VAL A 118 -8.29 -3.02 21.82
C VAL A 118 -7.80 -1.88 22.72
N PRO A 119 -8.59 -1.46 23.71
CA PRO A 119 -8.16 -0.44 24.65
C PRO A 119 -7.09 -0.99 25.59
N LEU A 120 -6.02 -0.23 25.80
CA LEU A 120 -5.00 -0.49 26.81
C LEU A 120 -5.32 0.33 28.05
N VAL A 121 -5.50 -0.33 29.19
CA VAL A 121 -5.81 0.32 30.47
C VAL A 121 -4.89 -0.17 31.58
N LEU A 122 -4.69 0.63 32.61
CA LEU A 122 -3.97 0.18 33.80
C LEU A 122 -4.73 -0.97 34.47
N LYS A 123 -4.03 -2.01 34.93
CA LYS A 123 -4.61 -3.19 35.57
C LYS A 123 -5.59 -2.85 36.71
N LYS A 124 -5.29 -1.82 37.50
CA LYS A 124 -6.17 -1.33 38.59
C LYS A 124 -7.50 -0.76 38.11
N ASN A 125 -7.60 -0.37 36.82
CA ASN A 125 -8.79 0.21 36.20
C ASN A 125 -9.56 -0.77 35.33
N LEU A 126 -9.16 -2.04 35.25
CA LEU A 126 -9.76 -3.04 34.39
C LEU A 126 -11.27 -3.21 34.65
N SER A 127 -11.70 -3.24 35.90
CA SER A 127 -13.12 -3.34 36.27
C SER A 127 -13.93 -2.11 35.87
N LYS A 128 -13.30 -0.93 35.88
CA LYS A 128 -13.94 0.35 35.47
C LYS A 128 -14.15 0.42 33.96
N PHE A 129 -13.27 -0.19 33.18
CA PHE A 129 -13.25 -0.12 31.72
C PHE A 129 -13.41 -1.51 31.09
N SER A 130 -14.36 -2.29 31.61
CA SER A 130 -14.59 -3.68 31.17
C SER A 130 -15.44 -3.80 29.90
N THR A 131 -16.11 -2.74 29.48
CA THR A 131 -16.97 -2.72 28.28
C THR A 131 -16.68 -1.50 27.42
N TRP A 132 -17.05 -1.56 26.13
CA TRP A 132 -16.96 -0.42 25.24
C TRP A 132 -17.78 0.79 25.70
N ASP A 133 -18.98 0.55 26.27
CA ASP A 133 -19.83 1.62 26.81
C ASP A 133 -19.17 2.38 27.94
N SER A 134 -18.40 1.67 28.79
CA SER A 134 -17.66 2.33 29.87
C SER A 134 -16.53 3.26 29.37
N LEU A 135 -16.06 3.06 28.15
CA LEU A 135 -15.09 3.91 27.48
C LEU A 135 -15.74 5.05 26.71
N ASN A 136 -16.93 4.82 26.14
CA ASN A 136 -17.66 5.81 25.37
C ASN A 136 -18.38 6.83 26.28
N ASN A 137 -17.62 7.57 27.03
CA ASN A 137 -18.09 8.49 28.05
C ASN A 137 -17.29 9.81 27.95
N LYS A 138 -17.99 10.94 28.04
CA LYS A 138 -17.40 12.29 27.92
C LYS A 138 -16.29 12.58 28.94
N ASP A 139 -16.29 11.89 30.09
CA ASP A 139 -15.31 12.07 31.15
C ASP A 139 -14.07 11.17 30.98
N VAL A 140 -14.06 10.30 29.94
CA VAL A 140 -12.94 9.43 29.61
C VAL A 140 -12.11 10.05 28.50
N LYS A 141 -10.82 10.22 28.74
CA LYS A 141 -9.86 10.67 27.72
C LYS A 141 -9.14 9.45 27.14
N ILE A 142 -9.25 9.26 25.83
CA ILE A 142 -8.59 8.18 25.10
C ILE A 142 -7.49 8.82 24.24
N ALA A 143 -6.27 8.31 24.35
CA ALA A 143 -5.18 8.63 23.44
C ALA A 143 -5.27 7.70 22.22
N THR A 144 -5.13 8.25 21.01
CA THR A 144 -5.13 7.53 19.74
C THR A 144 -3.93 7.91 18.90
#